data_ed6a85454fcc46018caeb2e0d92ddcce
#
_entry.id   ed6a85454fcc46018caeb2e0d92ddcce
#
_cell.length_a   1.000
_cell.length_b   1.000
_cell.length_c   1.000
_cell.angle_alpha   90.00
_cell.angle_beta   90.00
_cell.angle_gamma   90.00
#
_symmetry.space_group_name_H-M   'P 1'
#
loop_
_entity.id
_entity.type
_entity.pdbx_description
1 polymer ?
#
loop_
_entity_poly.entity_id
_entity_poly.type
_entity_poly.pdbx_seq_one_letter_code
_entity_poly.pdbx_strand_id
1 'polypeptide(L)'
;MNKKSKFKFTAKLGLILSIVFTLLCAISANLLLSNFGKVKIETTTVQTRSGDNVSIRVYSPKVATSENKAPAVVLAHGLSTTKECYAQYALELSRRGFVVVTPDMLNHGGSDITPFETFFTDINADAYGIYAAVNYVSKLDYVDLDQIGIVGHSMGGNATNMSVNLDNMSGNPVISAVYLIASNPTFKDFEGNWANVYGNRNVGLYYTYYDHVYFSTQTEDGQPVSAQQFLDSNEAKSFVSFGQDPSTLTDVEVIPGHTYTAEINGKQVIRRITKADEIHPKPQGGNGSVAAVVDFFQESFVAPNYEVGAMQIWNFYSLASILGLFGALSICVFTIATLTKTKFFSSLKAEANKQLKPAPNKTGKICFWVLTIANCAFAFLSISFIFEKGYGYFTTEFLPQQTTNIYALWSLANGVFMLITSFGSYYLYARKQGDTLKSWGVLISIKDFLKSLLLALIGVLSVISVLYIAQYVFQIDLRFYLWGMREMPLDHLYLFFTYLPFFLVFGIAVSISINSAYYSKIGKEPTFINDLFFALMNMIPAFAITFIGYYLFAKTGFQPDIFGAPFTFTYMINAIPVFPVAVLLLRRLAKYCNNPYIPGIIVGSLLCFMQVASVFTCHTFMFMG
;
A
#
# COMPACT_ATOMS: atom_id res chain seq x y z
N MET A 1 0.43 8.52 -58.06
CA MET A 1 -0.08 7.71 -56.94
C MET A 1 0.87 7.84 -55.76
N ASN A 2 0.54 8.71 -54.79
CA ASN A 2 1.34 8.88 -53.58
C ASN A 2 1.18 7.66 -52.66
N LYS A 3 2.22 6.84 -52.53
CA LYS A 3 2.32 5.84 -51.47
C LYS A 3 2.40 6.60 -50.14
N LYS A 4 1.27 6.76 -49.43
CA LYS A 4 1.29 7.15 -48.02
C LYS A 4 2.16 6.12 -47.28
N SER A 5 3.35 6.51 -46.85
CA SER A 5 4.21 5.71 -45.99
C SER A 5 3.42 5.42 -44.72
N LYS A 6 2.94 4.18 -44.55
CA LYS A 6 2.30 3.75 -43.31
C LYS A 6 3.34 3.85 -42.20
N PHE A 7 3.14 4.78 -41.26
CA PHE A 7 3.97 4.91 -40.06
C PHE A 7 4.07 3.54 -39.37
N LYS A 8 5.27 2.99 -39.29
CA LYS A 8 5.50 1.66 -38.73
C LYS A 8 5.94 1.79 -37.28
N PHE A 9 5.05 1.46 -36.36
CA PHE A 9 5.36 1.44 -34.92
C PHE A 9 6.44 0.38 -34.65
N THR A 10 7.58 0.78 -34.09
CA THR A 10 8.70 -0.10 -33.75
C THR A 10 8.88 -0.19 -32.25
N ALA A 11 9.50 -1.30 -31.73
CA ALA A 11 9.80 -1.44 -30.30
C ALA A 11 10.69 -0.29 -29.79
N LYS A 12 11.64 0.18 -30.61
CA LYS A 12 12.52 1.29 -30.28
C LYS A 12 11.74 2.62 -30.10
N LEU A 13 10.78 2.86 -31.00
CA LEU A 13 9.89 4.01 -30.87
C LEU A 13 9.00 3.87 -29.62
N GLY A 14 8.47 2.65 -29.36
CA GLY A 14 7.70 2.36 -28.15
C GLY A 14 8.50 2.65 -26.86
N LEU A 15 9.78 2.29 -26.84
CA LEU A 15 10.67 2.58 -25.70
C LEU A 15 10.84 4.09 -25.51
N ILE A 16 11.14 4.83 -26.58
CA ILE A 16 11.29 6.30 -26.51
C ILE A 16 10.01 6.95 -26.01
N LEU A 17 8.86 6.57 -26.57
CA LEU A 17 7.56 7.11 -26.15
C LEU A 17 7.24 6.78 -24.70
N SER A 18 7.57 5.57 -24.23
CA SER A 18 7.38 5.18 -22.82
C SER A 18 8.26 6.01 -21.88
N ILE A 19 9.52 6.26 -22.23
CA ILE A 19 10.42 7.11 -21.45
C ILE A 19 9.89 8.55 -21.38
N VAL A 20 9.53 9.14 -22.51
CA VAL A 20 8.97 10.50 -22.56
C VAL A 20 7.67 10.59 -21.76
N PHE A 21 6.77 9.62 -21.91
CA PHE A 21 5.52 9.57 -21.17
C PHE A 21 5.74 9.48 -19.66
N THR A 22 6.63 8.59 -19.22
CA THR A 22 6.97 8.42 -17.79
C THR A 22 7.57 9.70 -17.22
N LEU A 23 8.46 10.35 -17.97
CA LEU A 23 9.06 11.62 -17.57
C LEU A 23 8.02 12.73 -17.43
N LEU A 24 7.09 12.84 -18.39
CA LEU A 24 5.99 13.80 -18.31
C LEU A 24 5.09 13.55 -17.10
N CYS A 25 4.78 12.28 -16.80
CA CYS A 25 4.03 11.91 -15.60
C CYS A 25 4.77 12.29 -14.32
N ALA A 26 6.09 12.02 -14.25
CA ALA A 26 6.91 12.36 -13.09
C ALA A 26 7.00 13.87 -12.86
N ILE A 27 7.22 14.64 -13.92
CA ILE A 27 7.21 16.12 -13.87
C ILE A 27 5.84 16.64 -13.41
N SER A 28 4.74 16.10 -13.96
CA SER A 28 3.39 16.52 -13.59
C SER A 28 3.09 16.20 -12.13
N ALA A 29 3.46 15.01 -11.65
CA ALA A 29 3.28 14.62 -10.25
C ALA A 29 4.10 15.52 -9.31
N ASN A 30 5.38 15.81 -9.64
CA ASN A 30 6.20 16.72 -8.85
C ASN A 30 5.63 18.14 -8.81
N LEU A 31 5.21 18.69 -9.95
CA LEU A 31 4.60 20.02 -10.02
C LEU A 31 3.35 20.12 -9.15
N LEU A 32 2.49 19.09 -9.18
CA LEU A 32 1.30 19.04 -8.34
C LEU A 32 1.68 18.94 -6.86
N LEU A 33 2.56 17.99 -6.50
CA LEU A 33 2.96 17.75 -5.13
C LEU A 33 3.66 18.97 -4.51
N SER A 34 4.49 19.67 -5.28
CA SER A 34 5.17 20.90 -4.86
C SER A 34 4.31 22.16 -5.00
N ASN A 35 3.01 22.03 -5.29
CA ASN A 35 2.14 23.16 -5.60
C ASN A 35 2.79 24.13 -6.60
N PHE A 36 3.22 23.59 -7.75
CA PHE A 36 3.92 24.33 -8.82
C PHE A 36 5.18 25.07 -8.32
N GLY A 37 5.94 24.41 -7.44
CA GLY A 37 7.19 24.94 -6.88
C GLY A 37 7.02 25.94 -5.75
N LYS A 38 5.81 26.13 -5.21
CA LYS A 38 5.53 26.96 -4.03
C LYS A 38 5.80 26.23 -2.70
N VAL A 39 5.90 24.91 -2.73
CA VAL A 39 6.25 24.05 -1.60
C VAL A 39 7.58 23.39 -1.87
N LYS A 40 8.56 23.55 -0.98
CA LYS A 40 9.81 22.81 -0.99
C LYS A 40 9.59 21.44 -0.36
N ILE A 41 10.09 20.39 -1.01
CA ILE A 41 9.97 19.01 -0.53
C ILE A 41 11.37 18.45 -0.31
N GLU A 42 11.63 17.95 0.89
CA GLU A 42 12.92 17.37 1.26
C GLU A 42 12.72 16.09 2.06
N THR A 43 13.56 15.10 1.82
CA THR A 43 13.63 13.89 2.65
C THR A 43 14.91 13.96 3.48
N THR A 44 14.76 13.75 4.79
CA THR A 44 15.87 13.76 5.75
C THR A 44 15.65 12.72 6.83
N THR A 45 16.55 12.63 7.80
CA THR A 45 16.49 11.69 8.93
C THR A 45 16.53 12.46 10.24
N VAL A 46 15.72 12.05 11.20
CA VAL A 46 15.74 12.50 12.59
C VAL A 46 16.00 11.32 13.50
N GLN A 47 16.47 11.57 14.72
CA GLN A 47 16.74 10.52 15.69
C GLN A 47 15.71 10.52 16.83
N THR A 48 15.31 9.34 17.26
CA THR A 48 14.58 9.13 18.50
C THR A 48 15.49 9.34 19.71
N ARG A 49 14.92 9.37 20.91
CA ARG A 49 15.71 9.43 22.15
C ARG A 49 16.55 8.18 22.37
N SER A 50 16.15 7.02 21.81
CA SER A 50 16.97 5.80 21.80
C SER A 50 18.12 5.84 20.77
N GLY A 51 18.13 6.83 19.88
CA GLY A 51 19.16 6.99 18.84
C GLY A 51 18.83 6.36 17.50
N ASP A 52 17.64 5.77 17.35
CA ASP A 52 17.19 5.16 16.10
C ASP A 52 16.86 6.22 15.06
N ASN A 53 17.19 5.96 13.80
CA ASN A 53 16.96 6.86 12.70
C ASN A 53 15.52 6.73 12.15
N VAL A 54 14.84 7.85 12.04
CA VAL A 54 13.50 7.98 11.47
C VAL A 54 13.57 8.79 10.18
N SER A 55 13.23 8.16 9.06
CA SER A 55 13.17 8.84 7.76
C SER A 55 11.91 9.70 7.68
N ILE A 56 12.08 11.00 7.45
CA ILE A 56 10.98 11.94 7.32
C ILE A 56 10.99 12.64 5.97
N ARG A 57 9.81 13.03 5.49
CA ARG A 57 9.67 13.95 4.36
C ARG A 57 9.00 15.22 4.84
N VAL A 58 9.62 16.35 4.53
CA VAL A 58 9.20 17.69 4.94
C VAL A 58 8.67 18.45 3.74
N TYR A 59 7.49 19.01 3.88
CA TYR A 59 6.83 19.88 2.91
C TYR A 59 6.77 21.28 3.49
N SER A 60 7.63 22.18 3.01
CA SER A 60 7.76 23.55 3.53
C SER A 60 7.22 24.55 2.52
N PRO A 61 6.05 25.17 2.76
CA PRO A 61 5.55 26.25 1.92
C PRO A 61 6.52 27.45 1.95
N LYS A 62 6.82 28.04 0.81
CA LYS A 62 7.74 29.18 0.73
C LYS A 62 7.25 30.47 1.42
N VAL A 63 5.97 30.50 1.79
CA VAL A 63 5.37 31.58 2.59
C VAL A 63 5.72 31.47 4.08
N ALA A 64 6.16 30.28 4.55
CA ALA A 64 6.63 30.05 5.90
C ALA A 64 8.08 30.55 6.03
N THR A 65 8.28 31.57 6.84
CA THR A 65 9.59 32.17 7.15
C THR A 65 9.69 32.47 8.63
N SER A 66 10.87 32.83 9.12
CA SER A 66 11.06 33.22 10.54
C SER A 66 10.24 34.43 10.94
N GLU A 67 9.95 35.34 9.99
CA GLU A 67 9.10 36.50 10.20
C GLU A 67 7.60 36.20 10.03
N ASN A 68 7.27 35.16 9.24
CA ASN A 68 5.90 34.74 8.98
C ASN A 68 5.77 33.25 9.25
N LYS A 69 5.68 32.90 10.53
CA LYS A 69 5.62 31.52 10.97
C LYS A 69 4.31 30.85 10.53
N ALA A 70 4.40 29.58 10.16
CA ALA A 70 3.28 28.79 9.70
C ALA A 70 2.88 27.71 10.71
N PRO A 71 1.59 27.31 10.74
CA PRO A 71 1.18 26.12 11.46
C PRO A 71 1.82 24.87 10.87
N ALA A 72 1.99 23.83 11.68
CA ALA A 72 2.59 22.57 11.23
C ALA A 72 1.75 21.35 11.57
N VAL A 73 1.85 20.30 10.74
CA VAL A 73 1.15 19.02 10.96
C VAL A 73 2.08 17.84 10.69
N VAL A 74 2.18 16.92 11.66
CA VAL A 74 2.87 15.63 11.52
C VAL A 74 1.85 14.55 11.18
N LEU A 75 2.10 13.74 10.14
CA LEU A 75 1.18 12.73 9.61
C LEU A 75 1.74 11.31 9.82
N ALA A 76 1.18 10.57 10.78
CA ALA A 76 1.57 9.21 11.12
C ALA A 76 0.78 8.18 10.29
N HIS A 77 1.48 7.34 9.53
CA HIS A 77 0.88 6.31 8.68
C HIS A 77 0.44 5.06 9.47
N GLY A 78 -0.40 4.21 8.85
CA GLY A 78 -0.83 2.93 9.41
C GLY A 78 0.20 1.82 9.22
N LEU A 79 -0.08 0.65 9.83
CA LEU A 79 0.75 -0.55 9.71
C LEU A 79 0.94 -0.97 8.24
N SER A 80 2.15 -1.40 7.91
CA SER A 80 2.52 -1.89 6.57
C SER A 80 2.28 -0.88 5.45
N THR A 81 2.46 0.41 5.76
CA THR A 81 2.46 1.51 4.81
C THR A 81 3.71 2.39 5.03
N THR A 82 3.85 3.49 4.32
CA THR A 82 5.03 4.36 4.39
C THR A 82 4.62 5.83 4.29
N LYS A 83 5.55 6.74 4.61
CA LYS A 83 5.34 8.20 4.57
C LYS A 83 4.73 8.71 3.25
N GLU A 84 5.04 8.07 2.14
CA GLU A 84 4.51 8.44 0.83
C GLU A 84 3.01 8.15 0.67
N CYS A 85 2.44 7.23 1.49
CA CYS A 85 1.00 6.95 1.50
C CYS A 85 0.16 8.15 1.92
N TYR A 86 0.79 9.17 2.50
CA TYR A 86 0.13 10.38 3.02
C TYR A 86 0.40 11.63 2.17
N ALA A 87 0.95 11.43 0.97
CA ALA A 87 1.23 12.52 0.03
C ALA A 87 -0.02 13.37 -0.29
N GLN A 88 -1.22 12.75 -0.33
CA GLN A 88 -2.49 13.47 -0.56
C GLN A 88 -2.81 14.45 0.57
N TYR A 89 -2.64 14.04 1.83
CA TYR A 89 -2.83 14.94 2.98
C TYR A 89 -1.76 16.02 3.01
N ALA A 90 -0.50 15.61 2.77
CA ALA A 90 0.63 16.54 2.75
C ALA A 90 0.49 17.60 1.66
N LEU A 91 0.06 17.20 0.45
CA LEU A 91 -0.22 18.12 -0.65
C LEU A 91 -1.32 19.12 -0.28
N GLU A 92 -2.45 18.61 0.24
CA GLU A 92 -3.61 19.45 0.50
C GLU A 92 -3.38 20.42 1.67
N LEU A 93 -2.66 20.01 2.72
CA LEU A 93 -2.29 20.88 3.83
C LEU A 93 -1.20 21.88 3.41
N SER A 94 -0.13 21.41 2.73
CA SER A 94 1.00 22.30 2.41
C SER A 94 0.65 23.37 1.38
N ARG A 95 -0.24 23.10 0.42
CA ARG A 95 -0.71 24.14 -0.51
C ARG A 95 -1.57 25.22 0.18
N ARG A 96 -2.13 24.90 1.37
CA ARG A 96 -2.83 25.85 2.23
C ARG A 96 -1.91 26.58 3.20
N GLY A 97 -0.61 26.32 3.12
CA GLY A 97 0.41 27.05 3.87
C GLY A 97 0.88 26.37 5.15
N PHE A 98 0.42 25.14 5.45
CA PHE A 98 0.93 24.35 6.56
C PHE A 98 2.30 23.78 6.25
N VAL A 99 3.22 23.79 7.19
CA VAL A 99 4.40 22.92 7.17
C VAL A 99 3.94 21.51 7.48
N VAL A 100 4.27 20.54 6.61
CA VAL A 100 3.83 19.16 6.82
C VAL A 100 5.03 18.23 6.90
N VAL A 101 5.00 17.29 7.84
CA VAL A 101 6.01 16.23 7.97
C VAL A 101 5.34 14.87 7.94
N THR A 102 5.83 14.01 7.06
CA THR A 102 5.41 12.61 6.98
C THR A 102 6.60 11.72 7.36
N PRO A 103 6.63 11.13 8.56
CA PRO A 103 7.63 10.14 8.95
C PRO A 103 7.30 8.74 8.43
N ASP A 104 8.31 7.93 8.13
CA ASP A 104 8.19 6.47 8.22
C ASP A 104 8.31 6.10 9.70
N MET A 105 7.33 5.38 10.26
CA MET A 105 7.51 4.84 11.60
C MET A 105 8.70 3.89 11.65
N LEU A 106 9.34 3.71 12.80
CA LEU A 106 10.34 2.65 12.99
C LEU A 106 9.82 1.33 12.41
N ASN A 107 10.70 0.51 11.90
CA ASN A 107 10.37 -0.77 11.24
C ASN A 107 9.61 -0.64 9.92
N HIS A 108 9.48 0.56 9.37
CA HIS A 108 8.83 0.83 8.08
C HIS A 108 9.72 1.68 7.18
N GLY A 109 9.54 1.48 5.89
CA GLY A 109 10.10 2.35 4.86
C GLY A 109 11.60 2.53 4.95
N GLY A 110 12.06 3.75 5.15
CA GLY A 110 13.46 4.13 5.27
C GLY A 110 13.93 4.38 6.71
N SER A 111 13.15 4.03 7.71
CA SER A 111 13.52 4.13 9.13
C SER A 111 14.20 2.85 9.62
N ASP A 112 14.95 2.97 10.71
CA ASP A 112 15.66 1.84 11.30
C ASP A 112 14.73 0.70 11.71
N ILE A 113 15.25 -0.53 11.68
CA ILE A 113 14.57 -1.73 12.13
C ILE A 113 15.00 -2.00 13.57
N THR A 114 14.05 -1.92 14.49
CA THR A 114 14.26 -2.17 15.92
C THR A 114 13.66 -3.49 16.36
N PRO A 115 14.13 -4.10 17.47
CA PRO A 115 13.47 -5.24 18.07
C PRO A 115 12.01 -4.96 18.40
N PHE A 116 11.18 -5.99 18.36
CA PHE A 116 9.73 -5.85 18.60
C PHE A 116 9.41 -5.28 19.98
N GLU A 117 10.08 -5.77 21.02
CA GLU A 117 9.89 -5.27 22.38
C GLU A 117 10.20 -3.78 22.47
N THR A 118 11.31 -3.33 21.87
CA THR A 118 11.68 -1.91 21.83
C THR A 118 10.62 -1.09 21.10
N PHE A 119 10.10 -1.59 19.99
CA PHE A 119 9.12 -0.88 19.17
C PHE A 119 7.84 -0.54 19.95
N PHE A 120 7.32 -1.46 20.77
CA PHE A 120 6.05 -1.26 21.48
C PHE A 120 6.19 -0.75 22.92
N THR A 121 7.29 -1.01 23.59
CA THR A 121 7.41 -0.77 25.03
C THR A 121 8.41 0.29 25.41
N ASP A 122 9.39 0.61 24.54
CA ASP A 122 10.38 1.61 24.85
C ASP A 122 9.84 3.01 24.64
N ILE A 123 9.65 3.74 25.73
CA ILE A 123 9.25 5.15 25.70
C ILE A 123 10.24 6.03 24.92
N ASN A 124 11.53 5.64 24.84
CA ASN A 124 12.57 6.37 24.12
C ASN A 124 12.51 6.10 22.60
N ALA A 125 11.73 5.12 22.16
CA ALA A 125 11.41 4.94 20.73
C ALA A 125 10.48 6.04 20.18
N ASP A 126 10.11 7.02 20.99
CA ASP A 126 9.37 8.22 20.61
C ASP A 126 8.06 7.90 19.86
N ALA A 127 7.22 7.03 20.43
CA ALA A 127 5.96 6.63 19.83
C ALA A 127 6.16 6.12 18.39
N TYR A 128 6.99 5.11 18.25
CA TYR A 128 7.39 4.52 16.94
C TYR A 128 8.16 5.52 16.04
N GLY A 129 8.83 6.51 16.63
CA GLY A 129 9.54 7.57 15.92
C GLY A 129 8.70 8.81 15.58
N ILE A 130 7.39 8.78 15.83
CA ILE A 130 6.49 9.89 15.45
C ILE A 130 6.74 11.13 16.31
N TYR A 131 6.98 10.96 17.61
CA TYR A 131 7.27 12.10 18.49
C TYR A 131 8.64 12.74 18.18
N ALA A 132 9.60 11.99 17.66
CA ALA A 132 10.85 12.55 17.13
C ALA A 132 10.59 13.54 15.97
N ALA A 133 9.62 13.24 15.10
CA ALA A 133 9.20 14.18 14.05
C ALA A 133 8.49 15.42 14.61
N VAL A 134 7.70 15.29 15.68
CA VAL A 134 7.11 16.45 16.41
C VAL A 134 8.22 17.33 16.99
N ASN A 135 9.21 16.73 17.65
CA ASN A 135 10.38 17.44 18.19
C ASN A 135 11.24 18.10 17.11
N TYR A 136 11.30 17.53 15.91
CA TYR A 136 11.96 18.16 14.77
C TYR A 136 11.21 19.41 14.31
N VAL A 137 9.89 19.29 14.10
CA VAL A 137 9.04 20.40 13.64
C VAL A 137 9.08 21.57 14.62
N SER A 138 9.08 21.31 15.93
CA SER A 138 9.11 22.35 16.96
C SER A 138 10.42 23.16 16.99
N LYS A 139 11.48 22.69 16.34
CA LYS A 139 12.78 23.36 16.25
C LYS A 139 12.95 24.20 14.98
N LEU A 140 11.99 24.14 14.04
CA LEU A 140 12.05 24.93 12.81
C LEU A 140 11.66 26.38 13.11
N ASP A 141 12.51 27.33 12.76
CA ASP A 141 12.34 28.75 13.06
C ASP A 141 11.14 29.41 12.35
N TYR A 142 10.66 28.78 11.28
CA TYR A 142 9.49 29.18 10.51
C TYR A 142 8.18 28.49 10.92
N VAL A 143 8.16 27.71 12.03
CA VAL A 143 6.97 27.05 12.58
C VAL A 143 6.46 27.82 13.78
N ASP A 144 5.14 27.99 13.84
CA ASP A 144 4.44 28.54 15.00
C ASP A 144 4.25 27.43 16.05
N LEU A 145 4.90 27.56 17.20
CA LEU A 145 4.90 26.56 18.27
C LEU A 145 3.52 26.36 18.93
N ASP A 146 2.65 27.36 18.84
CA ASP A 146 1.28 27.26 19.36
C ASP A 146 0.32 26.55 18.40
N GLN A 147 0.78 26.24 17.18
CA GLN A 147 -0.01 25.67 16.10
C GLN A 147 0.62 24.40 15.50
N ILE A 148 1.01 23.45 16.35
CA ILE A 148 1.52 22.14 15.93
C ILE A 148 0.42 21.09 16.10
N GLY A 149 0.06 20.42 15.00
CA GLY A 149 -0.91 19.35 14.95
C GLY A 149 -0.30 18.00 14.63
N ILE A 150 -1.02 16.94 14.98
CA ILE A 150 -0.64 15.57 14.67
C ILE A 150 -1.85 14.80 14.14
N VAL A 151 -1.64 13.98 13.10
CA VAL A 151 -2.67 13.11 12.51
C VAL A 151 -2.16 11.68 12.50
N GLY A 152 -3.02 10.73 12.82
CA GLY A 152 -2.67 9.31 12.69
C GLY A 152 -3.81 8.44 12.20
N HIS A 153 -3.48 7.52 11.29
CA HIS A 153 -4.41 6.52 10.81
C HIS A 153 -4.06 5.14 11.38
N SER A 154 -5.05 4.41 11.89
CA SER A 154 -4.84 3.02 12.36
C SER A 154 -3.72 2.96 13.40
N MET A 155 -2.67 2.18 13.19
CA MET A 155 -1.49 2.14 14.06
C MET A 155 -0.82 3.52 14.22
N GLY A 156 -0.85 4.38 13.20
CA GLY A 156 -0.43 5.77 13.31
C GLY A 156 -1.29 6.58 14.28
N GLY A 157 -2.55 6.22 14.46
CA GLY A 157 -3.42 6.78 15.51
C GLY A 157 -2.97 6.37 16.91
N ASN A 158 -2.53 5.11 17.10
CA ASN A 158 -1.90 4.69 18.35
C ASN A 158 -0.61 5.48 18.61
N ALA A 159 0.24 5.65 17.58
CA ALA A 159 1.45 6.47 17.66
C ALA A 159 1.12 7.93 18.02
N THR A 160 0.03 8.46 17.48
CA THR A 160 -0.48 9.81 17.80
C THR A 160 -0.89 9.91 19.26
N ASN A 161 -1.66 8.96 19.78
CA ASN A 161 -2.06 8.92 21.20
C ASN A 161 -0.83 8.81 22.13
N MET A 162 0.13 7.95 21.78
CA MET A 162 1.38 7.83 22.52
C MET A 162 2.20 9.12 22.47
N SER A 163 2.24 9.81 21.32
CA SER A 163 2.92 11.11 21.17
C SER A 163 2.29 12.17 22.06
N VAL A 164 0.95 12.18 22.20
CA VAL A 164 0.26 13.08 23.14
C VAL A 164 0.66 12.80 24.59
N ASN A 165 0.76 11.53 24.97
CA ASN A 165 1.22 11.17 26.32
C ASN A 165 2.67 11.60 26.57
N LEU A 166 3.57 11.42 25.60
CA LEU A 166 4.96 11.88 25.69
C LEU A 166 5.05 13.41 25.78
N ASP A 167 4.21 14.10 25.02
CA ASP A 167 4.11 15.55 25.01
C ASP A 167 3.60 16.08 26.37
N ASN A 168 2.62 15.42 26.98
CA ASN A 168 2.15 15.73 28.34
C ASN A 168 3.27 15.55 29.38
N MET A 169 4.16 14.59 29.19
CA MET A 169 5.28 14.30 30.10
C MET A 169 6.52 15.18 29.85
N SER A 170 6.58 15.91 28.75
CA SER A 170 7.77 16.68 28.33
C SER A 170 8.05 17.90 29.18
N GLY A 171 7.09 18.36 29.97
CA GLY A 171 7.16 19.62 30.72
C GLY A 171 6.99 20.89 29.88
N ASN A 172 7.02 20.77 28.55
CA ASN A 172 6.75 21.85 27.60
C ASN A 172 5.98 21.31 26.39
N PRO A 173 4.67 21.02 26.56
CA PRO A 173 3.86 20.43 25.50
C PRO A 173 3.71 21.38 24.32
N VAL A 174 3.92 20.84 23.10
CA VAL A 174 3.88 21.61 21.85
C VAL A 174 2.72 21.17 20.92
N ILE A 175 2.14 20.00 21.13
CA ILE A 175 1.00 19.52 20.32
C ILE A 175 -0.25 20.29 20.73
N SER A 176 -0.89 20.99 19.80
CA SER A 176 -2.08 21.83 20.04
C SER A 176 -3.37 21.27 19.45
N ALA A 177 -3.27 20.37 18.46
CA ALA A 177 -4.42 19.72 17.85
C ALA A 177 -4.08 18.27 17.41
N VAL A 178 -5.08 17.40 17.49
CA VAL A 178 -4.97 15.96 17.20
C VAL A 178 -6.09 15.54 16.27
N TYR A 179 -5.78 14.76 15.23
CA TYR A 179 -6.79 14.15 14.39
C TYR A 179 -6.54 12.65 14.22
N LEU A 180 -7.51 11.85 14.61
CA LEU A 180 -7.44 10.39 14.53
C LEU A 180 -8.28 9.90 13.37
N ILE A 181 -7.71 9.02 12.53
CA ILE A 181 -8.40 8.45 11.39
C ILE A 181 -8.46 6.94 11.57
N ALA A 182 -9.68 6.37 11.59
CA ALA A 182 -9.88 4.93 11.74
C ALA A 182 -9.02 4.35 12.90
N SER A 183 -9.05 5.02 14.06
CA SER A 183 -8.31 4.64 15.25
C SER A 183 -9.02 5.23 16.48
N ASN A 184 -9.05 4.48 17.58
CA ASN A 184 -9.71 4.93 18.81
C ASN A 184 -8.93 6.07 19.47
N PRO A 185 -9.63 7.11 19.97
CA PRO A 185 -9.07 8.02 20.96
C PRO A 185 -8.67 7.29 22.24
N THR A 186 -7.81 7.93 23.03
CA THR A 186 -7.57 7.51 24.40
C THR A 186 -8.70 8.05 25.29
N PHE A 187 -9.47 7.16 25.88
CA PHE A 187 -10.65 7.50 26.68
C PHE A 187 -10.38 7.48 28.19
N LYS A 188 -9.34 6.75 28.60
CA LYS A 188 -9.03 6.47 30.00
C LYS A 188 -7.56 6.76 30.29
N ASP A 189 -7.27 7.09 31.54
CA ASP A 189 -5.91 7.21 32.05
C ASP A 189 -5.23 5.83 32.24
N PHE A 190 -4.00 5.82 32.73
CA PHE A 190 -3.24 4.60 32.99
C PHE A 190 -3.82 3.75 34.15
N GLU A 191 -4.68 4.34 34.99
CA GLU A 191 -5.38 3.66 36.08
C GLU A 191 -6.72 3.06 35.63
N GLY A 192 -7.14 3.36 34.37
CA GLY A 192 -8.39 2.87 33.79
C GLY A 192 -9.61 3.76 34.06
N ASN A 193 -9.41 4.93 34.64
CA ASN A 193 -10.49 5.91 34.89
C ASN A 193 -10.76 6.74 33.64
N TRP A 194 -12.01 7.12 33.41
CA TRP A 194 -12.37 8.08 32.37
C TRP A 194 -11.63 9.41 32.59
N ALA A 195 -10.96 9.90 31.57
CA ALA A 195 -10.11 11.09 31.71
C ALA A 195 -9.97 11.86 30.40
N ASN A 196 -9.80 13.19 30.53
CA ASN A 196 -9.41 14.03 29.41
C ASN A 196 -7.90 13.98 29.18
N VAL A 197 -7.40 12.92 28.56
CA VAL A 197 -5.98 12.72 28.26
C VAL A 197 -5.43 13.79 27.30
N TYR A 198 -6.28 14.36 26.47
CA TYR A 198 -5.89 15.38 25.48
C TYR A 198 -5.78 16.80 26.08
N GLY A 199 -6.25 17.01 27.31
CA GLY A 199 -6.19 18.33 27.97
C GLY A 199 -6.89 19.42 27.15
N ASN A 200 -6.20 20.54 26.94
CA ASN A 200 -6.69 21.70 26.19
C ASN A 200 -6.38 21.67 24.68
N ARG A 201 -6.20 20.49 24.09
CA ARG A 201 -6.01 20.29 22.65
C ARG A 201 -7.33 20.15 21.93
N ASN A 202 -7.40 20.66 20.70
CA ASN A 202 -8.48 20.32 19.77
C ASN A 202 -8.33 18.86 19.30
N VAL A 203 -9.42 18.08 19.29
CA VAL A 203 -9.36 16.68 18.84
C VAL A 203 -10.51 16.37 17.88
N GLY A 204 -10.13 15.85 16.71
CA GLY A 204 -11.04 15.31 15.71
C GLY A 204 -10.88 13.80 15.55
N LEU A 205 -11.96 13.15 15.19
CA LEU A 205 -12.02 11.72 14.92
C LEU A 205 -12.73 11.48 13.59
N TYR A 206 -12.07 10.78 12.68
CA TYR A 206 -12.70 10.22 11.47
C TYR A 206 -13.09 8.78 11.76
N TYR A 207 -14.36 8.58 12.09
CA TYR A 207 -14.94 7.29 12.39
C TYR A 207 -15.40 6.60 11.12
N THR A 208 -14.82 5.44 10.83
CA THR A 208 -15.18 4.58 9.70
C THR A 208 -16.22 3.55 10.15
N TYR A 209 -17.44 3.64 9.59
CA TYR A 209 -18.60 2.84 10.03
C TYR A 209 -18.41 1.33 9.80
N TYR A 210 -17.69 0.96 8.74
CA TYR A 210 -17.37 -0.44 8.42
C TYR A 210 -15.92 -0.80 8.83
N ASP A 211 -15.51 -0.31 10.02
CA ASP A 211 -14.20 -0.60 10.56
C ASP A 211 -14.21 -1.91 11.37
N HIS A 212 -13.48 -2.89 10.89
CA HIS A 212 -13.35 -4.19 11.56
C HIS A 212 -12.15 -4.29 12.50
N VAL A 213 -11.37 -3.21 12.63
CA VAL A 213 -10.14 -3.17 13.45
C VAL A 213 -10.35 -2.34 14.72
N TYR A 214 -11.03 -1.20 14.59
CA TYR A 214 -11.28 -0.24 15.66
C TYR A 214 -12.77 -0.06 15.91
N PHE A 215 -13.10 0.71 16.93
CA PHE A 215 -14.46 1.14 17.32
C PHE A 215 -15.38 0.05 17.88
N SER A 216 -14.99 -1.24 17.87
CA SER A 216 -15.67 -2.23 18.68
C SER A 216 -15.32 -2.04 20.14
N THR A 217 -16.33 -2.07 21.02
CA THR A 217 -16.18 -1.84 22.48
C THR A 217 -16.94 -2.93 23.24
N GLN A 218 -17.08 -2.76 24.55
CA GLN A 218 -17.88 -3.62 25.40
C GLN A 218 -18.75 -2.76 26.32
N THR A 219 -19.95 -3.27 26.61
CA THR A 219 -20.77 -2.70 27.68
C THR A 219 -20.12 -2.96 29.05
N GLU A 220 -20.63 -2.33 30.11
CA GLU A 220 -20.18 -2.59 31.49
C GLU A 220 -20.32 -4.06 31.89
N ASP A 221 -21.34 -4.74 31.37
CA ASP A 221 -21.58 -6.18 31.57
C ASP A 221 -20.70 -7.08 30.66
N GLY A 222 -19.76 -6.50 29.93
CA GLY A 222 -18.85 -7.22 29.03
C GLY A 222 -19.48 -7.70 27.72
N GLN A 223 -20.68 -7.23 27.36
CA GLN A 223 -21.30 -7.59 26.08
C GLN A 223 -20.61 -6.82 24.94
N PRO A 224 -20.31 -7.48 23.81
CA PRO A 224 -19.65 -6.83 22.69
C PRO A 224 -20.56 -5.80 22.01
N VAL A 225 -20.02 -4.60 21.80
CA VAL A 225 -20.63 -3.52 21.02
C VAL A 225 -19.90 -3.45 19.68
N SER A 226 -20.64 -3.55 18.59
CA SER A 226 -20.03 -3.53 17.26
C SER A 226 -19.51 -2.15 16.90
N ALA A 227 -18.52 -2.09 16.00
CA ALA A 227 -18.00 -0.83 15.48
C ALA A 227 -19.12 0.06 14.89
N GLN A 228 -20.18 -0.53 14.33
CA GLN A 228 -21.31 0.18 13.76
C GLN A 228 -22.17 0.90 14.81
N GLN A 229 -22.07 0.51 16.08
CA GLN A 229 -22.76 1.11 17.22
C GLN A 229 -21.89 2.06 18.04
N PHE A 230 -20.67 2.36 17.56
CA PHE A 230 -19.69 3.18 18.30
C PHE A 230 -20.27 4.51 18.78
N LEU A 231 -21.11 5.19 17.99
CA LEU A 231 -21.68 6.49 18.37
C LEU A 231 -22.59 6.43 19.61
N ASP A 232 -23.16 5.26 19.90
CA ASP A 232 -24.01 5.02 21.07
C ASP A 232 -23.20 4.56 22.29
N SER A 233 -21.90 4.28 22.10
CA SER A 233 -21.02 3.74 23.15
C SER A 233 -20.66 4.76 24.22
N ASN A 234 -20.25 4.26 25.38
CA ASN A 234 -19.73 5.08 26.48
C ASN A 234 -18.46 5.82 26.06
N GLU A 235 -17.62 5.20 25.23
CA GLU A 235 -16.41 5.79 24.68
C GLU A 235 -16.70 7.04 23.85
N ALA A 236 -17.65 6.96 22.93
CA ALA A 236 -18.03 8.11 22.10
C ALA A 236 -18.65 9.23 22.92
N LYS A 237 -19.52 8.90 23.90
CA LYS A 237 -20.12 9.88 24.82
C LYS A 237 -19.08 10.58 25.69
N SER A 238 -18.14 9.82 26.28
CA SER A 238 -17.02 10.39 27.04
C SER A 238 -16.15 11.29 26.18
N PHE A 239 -15.82 10.88 24.95
CA PHE A 239 -15.00 11.66 24.03
C PHE A 239 -15.60 13.04 23.74
N VAL A 240 -16.88 13.11 23.36
CA VAL A 240 -17.53 14.39 23.05
C VAL A 240 -17.81 15.22 24.32
N SER A 241 -17.80 14.59 25.50
CA SER A 241 -17.91 15.22 26.81
C SER A 241 -16.54 15.46 27.50
N PHE A 242 -15.47 15.53 26.70
CA PHE A 242 -14.12 15.88 27.15
C PHE A 242 -13.56 14.98 28.26
N GLY A 243 -13.81 13.67 28.17
CA GLY A 243 -13.30 12.66 29.09
C GLY A 243 -14.10 12.50 30.38
N GLN A 244 -15.30 13.05 30.47
CA GLN A 244 -16.19 12.82 31.61
C GLN A 244 -16.65 11.34 31.65
N ASP A 245 -16.88 10.85 32.86
CA ASP A 245 -17.43 9.53 33.08
C ASP A 245 -18.84 9.44 32.50
N PRO A 246 -19.10 8.51 31.55
CA PRO A 246 -20.41 8.36 30.93
C PRO A 246 -21.55 8.09 31.90
N SER A 247 -21.29 7.47 33.06
CA SER A 247 -22.29 7.20 34.08
C SER A 247 -22.84 8.48 34.73
N THR A 248 -22.11 9.58 34.62
CA THR A 248 -22.52 10.91 35.15
C THR A 248 -23.22 11.78 34.11
N LEU A 249 -23.26 11.32 32.84
CA LEU A 249 -23.83 12.06 31.72
C LEU A 249 -25.32 11.74 31.56
N THR A 250 -26.15 12.76 31.55
CA THR A 250 -27.58 12.63 31.24
C THR A 250 -27.84 13.09 29.83
N ASP A 251 -28.49 12.22 29.02
CA ASP A 251 -29.02 12.54 27.68
C ASP A 251 -28.01 13.06 26.67
N VAL A 252 -26.74 12.57 26.72
CA VAL A 252 -25.74 12.91 25.72
C VAL A 252 -25.96 12.06 24.47
N GLU A 253 -26.38 12.72 23.39
CA GLU A 253 -26.43 12.16 22.04
C GLU A 253 -25.19 12.57 21.26
N VAL A 254 -24.50 11.60 20.64
CA VAL A 254 -23.34 11.85 19.80
C VAL A 254 -23.77 12.10 18.36
N ILE A 255 -23.73 13.35 17.93
CA ILE A 255 -24.16 13.79 16.59
C ILE A 255 -22.93 13.90 15.69
N PRO A 256 -22.80 13.05 14.63
CA PRO A 256 -21.69 13.15 13.68
C PRO A 256 -21.63 14.51 13.00
N GLY A 257 -20.40 15.04 12.86
CA GLY A 257 -20.15 16.35 12.25
C GLY A 257 -20.41 17.54 13.18
N HIS A 258 -21.06 17.34 14.33
CA HIS A 258 -21.24 18.42 15.32
C HIS A 258 -19.91 18.76 16.01
N THR A 259 -19.66 20.04 16.24
CA THR A 259 -18.51 20.51 17.00
C THR A 259 -18.92 20.75 18.46
N TYR A 260 -18.45 19.90 19.35
CA TYR A 260 -18.61 20.06 20.81
C TYR A 260 -17.49 20.97 21.31
N THR A 261 -17.83 21.90 22.19
CA THR A 261 -16.89 22.91 22.73
C THR A 261 -16.87 22.89 24.23
N ALA A 262 -15.70 23.12 24.82
CA ALA A 262 -15.52 23.36 26.26
C ALA A 262 -14.40 24.35 26.49
N GLU A 263 -14.43 25.04 27.63
CA GLU A 263 -13.32 25.85 28.10
C GLU A 263 -12.46 25.02 29.06
N ILE A 264 -11.19 24.79 28.69
CA ILE A 264 -10.25 24.01 29.50
C ILE A 264 -8.98 24.84 29.69
N ASN A 265 -8.64 25.13 30.92
CA ASN A 265 -7.50 25.97 31.29
C ASN A 265 -7.49 27.33 30.58
N GLY A 266 -8.68 27.96 30.45
CA GLY A 266 -8.83 29.27 29.81
C GLY A 266 -8.75 29.26 28.29
N LYS A 267 -8.69 28.06 27.65
CA LYS A 267 -8.69 27.88 26.19
C LYS A 267 -9.98 27.20 25.75
N GLN A 268 -10.65 27.77 24.76
CA GLN A 268 -11.76 27.09 24.11
C GLN A 268 -11.23 25.97 23.22
N VAL A 269 -11.72 24.76 23.41
CA VAL A 269 -11.30 23.55 22.68
C VAL A 269 -12.49 22.83 22.10
N ILE A 270 -12.22 22.03 21.05
CA ILE A 270 -13.26 21.31 20.31
C ILE A 270 -13.04 19.79 20.35
N ARG A 271 -14.17 19.08 20.28
CA ARG A 271 -14.25 17.65 19.94
C ARG A 271 -15.19 17.50 18.76
N ARG A 272 -14.80 16.67 17.79
CA ARG A 272 -15.64 16.36 16.62
C ARG A 272 -15.48 14.93 16.20
N ILE A 273 -16.59 14.24 15.91
CA ILE A 273 -16.60 12.94 15.25
C ILE A 273 -17.18 13.11 13.85
N THR A 274 -16.37 12.85 12.82
CA THR A 274 -16.82 12.79 11.44
C THR A 274 -17.08 11.33 11.07
N LYS A 275 -18.35 10.96 10.86
CA LYS A 275 -18.72 9.61 10.42
C LYS A 275 -18.56 9.47 8.92
N ALA A 276 -17.96 8.36 8.48
CA ALA A 276 -17.89 7.96 7.09
C ALA A 276 -18.34 6.50 6.92
N ASP A 277 -19.19 6.26 5.93
CA ASP A 277 -19.63 4.90 5.58
C ASP A 277 -18.53 4.22 4.74
N GLU A 278 -17.36 4.07 5.34
CA GLU A 278 -16.14 3.57 4.72
C GLU A 278 -15.56 2.39 5.51
N ILE A 279 -14.77 1.56 4.82
CA ILE A 279 -13.98 0.47 5.41
C ILE A 279 -12.64 1.02 5.93
N HIS A 280 -12.01 0.31 6.86
CA HIS A 280 -10.76 0.70 7.54
C HIS A 280 -9.64 1.26 6.63
N PRO A 281 -9.27 0.65 5.50
CA PRO A 281 -8.18 1.16 4.65
C PRO A 281 -8.59 2.32 3.72
N LYS A 282 -9.89 2.59 3.53
CA LYS A 282 -10.38 3.57 2.54
C LYS A 282 -9.92 5.01 2.79
N PRO A 283 -9.81 5.51 4.03
CA PRO A 283 -9.34 6.88 4.29
C PRO A 283 -7.96 7.19 3.71
N GLN A 284 -7.08 6.20 3.56
CA GLN A 284 -5.76 6.39 2.96
C GLN A 284 -5.78 6.81 1.47
N GLY A 285 -6.93 6.79 0.83
CA GLY A 285 -7.17 7.24 -0.55
C GLY A 285 -8.56 7.83 -0.72
N GLY A 286 -9.09 8.50 0.32
CA GLY A 286 -10.45 9.06 0.36
C GLY A 286 -10.48 10.58 0.29
N ASN A 287 -11.31 11.14 -0.59
CA ASN A 287 -11.54 12.60 -0.61
C ASN A 287 -12.20 13.08 0.69
N GLY A 288 -13.09 12.29 1.28
CA GLY A 288 -13.79 12.64 2.51
C GLY A 288 -12.85 12.81 3.70
N SER A 289 -11.92 11.87 3.89
CA SER A 289 -10.96 11.92 4.97
C SER A 289 -9.95 13.07 4.81
N VAL A 290 -9.49 13.32 3.57
CA VAL A 290 -8.61 14.46 3.27
C VAL A 290 -9.33 15.78 3.55
N ALA A 291 -10.59 15.93 3.12
CA ALA A 291 -11.41 17.11 3.41
C ALA A 291 -11.56 17.33 4.92
N ALA A 292 -11.93 16.29 5.65
CA ALA A 292 -12.16 16.35 7.09
C ALA A 292 -10.90 16.78 7.87
N VAL A 293 -9.72 16.24 7.50
CA VAL A 293 -8.44 16.66 8.10
C VAL A 293 -8.14 18.12 7.79
N VAL A 294 -8.27 18.53 6.53
CA VAL A 294 -8.00 19.92 6.11
C VAL A 294 -8.93 20.89 6.84
N ASP A 295 -10.23 20.65 6.84
CA ASP A 295 -11.21 21.53 7.47
C ASP A 295 -10.99 21.61 8.99
N PHE A 296 -10.66 20.49 9.64
CA PHE A 296 -10.35 20.46 11.07
C PHE A 296 -9.12 21.32 11.42
N PHE A 297 -8.03 21.21 10.66
CA PHE A 297 -6.84 22.00 10.95
C PHE A 297 -7.00 23.47 10.59
N GLN A 298 -7.78 23.80 9.59
CA GLN A 298 -8.13 25.19 9.28
C GLN A 298 -9.06 25.84 10.32
N GLU A 299 -9.85 25.04 11.05
CA GLU A 299 -10.64 25.50 12.19
C GLU A 299 -9.79 25.59 13.46
N SER A 300 -8.83 24.69 13.62
CA SER A 300 -7.97 24.66 14.82
C SER A 300 -6.85 25.68 14.79
N PHE A 301 -6.37 26.06 13.60
CA PHE A 301 -5.20 26.90 13.38
C PHE A 301 -5.46 28.00 12.34
N VAL A 302 -4.61 29.01 12.37
CA VAL A 302 -4.66 30.10 11.38
C VAL A 302 -3.97 29.65 10.09
N ALA A 303 -4.73 29.13 9.14
CA ALA A 303 -4.19 28.73 7.83
C ALA A 303 -3.81 29.95 6.99
N PRO A 304 -2.56 30.07 6.47
CA PRO A 304 -2.15 31.18 5.63
C PRO A 304 -2.97 31.33 4.35
N ASN A 305 -3.43 30.22 3.78
CA ASN A 305 -4.26 30.17 2.57
C ASN A 305 -5.51 29.31 2.84
N TYR A 306 -6.55 29.93 3.37
CA TYR A 306 -7.80 29.22 3.62
C TYR A 306 -8.48 28.78 2.32
N GLU A 307 -8.80 27.49 2.22
CA GLU A 307 -9.58 26.91 1.13
C GLU A 307 -10.27 25.64 1.65
N VAL A 308 -11.59 25.55 1.45
CA VAL A 308 -12.39 24.43 1.95
C VAL A 308 -11.79 23.07 1.57
N GLY A 309 -11.87 22.11 2.48
CA GLY A 309 -11.23 20.79 2.31
C GLY A 309 -11.73 20.00 1.10
N ALA A 310 -12.94 20.26 0.62
CA ALA A 310 -13.47 19.64 -0.60
C ALA A 310 -12.78 20.09 -1.90
N MET A 311 -12.09 21.24 -1.90
CA MET A 311 -11.33 21.75 -3.05
C MET A 311 -9.95 21.07 -3.11
N GLN A 312 -9.87 19.95 -3.80
CA GLN A 312 -8.69 19.04 -3.79
C GLN A 312 -8.09 18.85 -5.18
N ILE A 313 -6.76 18.80 -5.24
CA ILE A 313 -6.00 18.53 -6.47
C ILE A 313 -5.17 17.22 -6.38
N TRP A 314 -5.12 16.58 -5.22
CA TRP A 314 -4.33 15.38 -5.02
C TRP A 314 -4.74 14.21 -5.94
N ASN A 315 -5.99 14.16 -6.41
CA ASN A 315 -6.45 13.16 -7.36
C ASN A 315 -5.66 13.22 -8.69
N PHE A 316 -5.28 14.42 -9.14
CA PHE A 316 -4.44 14.60 -10.34
C PHE A 316 -3.00 14.13 -10.08
N TYR A 317 -2.47 14.38 -8.87
CA TYR A 317 -1.19 13.82 -8.44
C TYR A 317 -1.21 12.28 -8.48
N SER A 318 -2.23 11.65 -7.87
CA SER A 318 -2.39 10.19 -7.87
C SER A 318 -2.54 9.63 -9.28
N LEU A 319 -3.30 10.29 -10.15
CA LEU A 319 -3.42 9.88 -11.55
C LEU A 319 -2.07 9.95 -12.28
N ALA A 320 -1.30 11.01 -12.11
CA ALA A 320 0.03 11.15 -12.71
C ALA A 320 0.99 10.06 -12.19
N SER A 321 0.95 9.74 -10.89
CA SER A 321 1.75 8.68 -10.26
C SER A 321 1.40 7.30 -10.82
N ILE A 322 0.12 6.96 -10.91
CA ILE A 322 -0.36 5.69 -11.49
C ILE A 322 0.04 5.58 -12.98
N LEU A 323 -0.16 6.64 -13.76
CA LEU A 323 0.24 6.66 -15.17
C LEU A 323 1.75 6.53 -15.34
N GLY A 324 2.54 7.15 -14.45
CA GLY A 324 3.99 6.99 -14.39
C GLY A 324 4.42 5.54 -14.12
N LEU A 325 3.70 4.82 -13.23
CA LEU A 325 3.93 3.38 -13.00
C LEU A 325 3.68 2.57 -14.27
N PHE A 326 2.56 2.80 -14.98
CA PHE A 326 2.32 2.12 -16.26
C PHE A 326 3.36 2.49 -17.32
N GLY A 327 3.87 3.71 -17.30
CA GLY A 327 5.01 4.13 -18.11
C GLY A 327 6.27 3.32 -17.82
N ALA A 328 6.63 3.15 -16.54
CA ALA A 328 7.78 2.35 -16.10
C ALA A 328 7.65 0.88 -16.52
N LEU A 329 6.48 0.27 -16.34
CA LEU A 329 6.21 -1.09 -16.83
C LEU A 329 6.29 -1.19 -18.36
N SER A 330 5.87 -0.15 -19.08
CA SER A 330 5.99 -0.07 -20.53
C SER A 330 7.45 0.06 -20.98
N ILE A 331 8.29 0.79 -20.24
CA ILE A 331 9.75 0.83 -20.47
C ILE A 331 10.33 -0.58 -20.38
N CYS A 332 9.97 -1.37 -19.36
CA CYS A 332 10.40 -2.76 -19.25
C CYS A 332 10.01 -3.59 -20.49
N VAL A 333 8.73 -3.55 -20.89
CA VAL A 333 8.24 -4.30 -22.04
C VAL A 333 8.99 -3.93 -23.33
N PHE A 334 9.16 -2.63 -23.61
CA PHE A 334 9.83 -2.21 -24.84
C PHE A 334 11.36 -2.35 -24.78
N THR A 335 11.97 -2.36 -23.59
CA THR A 335 13.37 -2.74 -23.39
C THR A 335 13.57 -4.19 -23.81
N ILE A 336 12.78 -5.12 -23.29
CA ILE A 336 12.81 -6.54 -23.68
C ILE A 336 12.55 -6.69 -25.17
N ALA A 337 11.52 -6.04 -25.71
CA ALA A 337 11.16 -6.08 -27.13
C ALA A 337 12.27 -5.54 -28.07
N THR A 338 13.09 -4.63 -27.57
CA THR A 338 14.21 -4.04 -28.32
C THR A 338 15.43 -4.95 -28.23
N LEU A 339 15.76 -5.43 -27.03
CA LEU A 339 16.95 -6.25 -26.80
C LEU A 339 16.85 -7.64 -27.43
N THR A 340 15.66 -8.24 -27.48
CA THR A 340 15.45 -9.53 -28.19
C THR A 340 15.73 -9.46 -29.71
N LYS A 341 15.83 -8.25 -30.29
CA LYS A 341 16.22 -8.04 -31.68
C LYS A 341 17.73 -7.89 -31.88
N THR A 342 18.50 -7.75 -30.81
CA THR A 342 19.98 -7.67 -30.89
C THR A 342 20.59 -9.05 -31.18
N LYS A 343 21.76 -9.08 -31.77
CA LYS A 343 22.48 -10.32 -32.10
C LYS A 343 22.68 -11.22 -30.87
N PHE A 344 22.95 -10.65 -29.71
CA PHE A 344 23.21 -11.39 -28.47
C PHE A 344 21.98 -12.11 -27.95
N PHE A 345 20.80 -11.45 -27.91
CA PHE A 345 19.57 -11.98 -27.37
C PHE A 345 18.61 -12.55 -28.42
N SER A 346 19.01 -12.59 -29.69
CA SER A 346 18.12 -13.05 -30.80
C SER A 346 17.60 -14.48 -30.65
N SER A 347 18.35 -15.36 -29.95
CA SER A 347 17.91 -16.74 -29.65
C SER A 347 16.74 -16.81 -28.69
N LEU A 348 16.46 -15.74 -27.95
CA LEU A 348 15.34 -15.63 -26.99
C LEU A 348 14.08 -14.99 -27.59
N LYS A 349 14.16 -14.52 -28.83
CA LYS A 349 13.05 -13.83 -29.49
C LYS A 349 11.91 -14.82 -29.81
N ALA A 350 10.68 -14.39 -29.50
CA ALA A 350 9.50 -15.14 -29.93
C ALA A 350 9.42 -15.22 -31.45
N GLU A 351 9.02 -16.37 -31.96
CA GLU A 351 8.72 -16.56 -33.39
C GLU A 351 7.54 -15.66 -33.80
N ALA A 352 7.61 -15.10 -35.02
CA ALA A 352 6.60 -14.17 -35.53
C ALA A 352 5.17 -14.76 -35.57
N ASN A 353 5.06 -16.08 -35.59
CA ASN A 353 3.83 -16.84 -35.70
C ASN A 353 3.50 -17.66 -34.45
N LYS A 354 4.12 -17.39 -33.29
CA LYS A 354 3.72 -18.04 -32.03
C LYS A 354 2.31 -17.56 -31.69
N GLN A 355 1.32 -18.10 -32.38
CA GLN A 355 -0.09 -17.84 -32.09
C GLN A 355 -0.47 -18.65 -30.87
N LEU A 356 -1.19 -17.97 -29.98
CA LEU A 356 -1.89 -18.61 -28.89
C LEU A 356 -2.89 -19.61 -29.47
N LYS A 357 -2.70 -20.90 -29.20
CA LYS A 357 -3.56 -21.94 -29.77
C LYS A 357 -4.83 -22.08 -28.89
N PRO A 358 -6.03 -22.03 -29.46
CA PRO A 358 -7.23 -22.40 -28.74
C PRO A 358 -7.23 -23.90 -28.44
N ALA A 359 -7.95 -24.32 -27.40
CA ALA A 359 -8.13 -25.73 -27.11
C ALA A 359 -8.68 -26.47 -28.36
N PRO A 360 -7.99 -27.50 -28.86
CA PRO A 360 -8.27 -28.08 -30.18
C PRO A 360 -9.60 -28.86 -30.22
N ASN A 361 -10.08 -29.36 -29.09
CA ASN A 361 -11.28 -30.20 -29.01
C ASN A 361 -12.03 -29.99 -27.68
N LYS A 362 -13.18 -30.71 -27.52
CA LYS A 362 -14.02 -30.63 -26.34
C LYS A 362 -13.26 -31.01 -25.07
N THR A 363 -12.44 -32.05 -25.09
CA THR A 363 -11.62 -32.50 -23.96
C THR A 363 -10.64 -31.40 -23.52
N GLY A 364 -9.95 -30.75 -24.43
CA GLY A 364 -9.03 -29.65 -24.14
C GLY A 364 -9.76 -28.45 -23.48
N LYS A 365 -10.99 -28.14 -23.94
CA LYS A 365 -11.81 -27.08 -23.32
C LYS A 365 -12.20 -27.45 -21.90
N ILE A 366 -12.59 -28.70 -21.67
CA ILE A 366 -12.95 -29.19 -20.32
C ILE A 366 -11.71 -29.14 -19.42
N CYS A 367 -10.56 -29.65 -19.86
CA CYS A 367 -9.30 -29.57 -19.10
C CYS A 367 -8.95 -28.13 -18.75
N PHE A 368 -9.06 -27.21 -19.69
CA PHE A 368 -8.81 -25.78 -19.45
C PHE A 368 -9.67 -25.23 -18.31
N TRP A 369 -10.99 -25.45 -18.34
CA TRP A 369 -11.90 -24.93 -17.32
C TRP A 369 -11.70 -25.61 -15.97
N VAL A 370 -11.54 -26.94 -15.95
CA VAL A 370 -11.29 -27.68 -14.70
C VAL A 370 -10.02 -27.17 -14.01
N LEU A 371 -8.95 -26.98 -14.76
CA LEU A 371 -7.69 -26.50 -14.20
C LEU A 371 -7.76 -25.03 -13.78
N THR A 372 -8.48 -24.19 -14.54
CA THR A 372 -8.70 -22.79 -14.17
C THR A 372 -9.48 -22.70 -12.85
N ILE A 373 -10.57 -23.46 -12.73
CA ILE A 373 -11.39 -23.50 -11.50
C ILE A 373 -10.57 -24.08 -10.34
N ALA A 374 -9.81 -25.15 -10.56
CA ALA A 374 -8.98 -25.76 -9.52
C ALA A 374 -7.91 -24.80 -8.99
N ASN A 375 -7.23 -24.04 -9.87
CA ASN A 375 -6.26 -23.04 -9.45
C ASN A 375 -6.92 -21.87 -8.70
N CYS A 376 -8.07 -21.38 -9.15
CA CYS A 376 -8.82 -20.34 -8.43
C CYS A 376 -9.30 -20.82 -7.05
N ALA A 377 -9.82 -22.04 -6.97
CA ALA A 377 -10.28 -22.64 -5.72
C ALA A 377 -9.12 -22.87 -4.74
N PHE A 378 -7.97 -23.37 -5.24
CA PHE A 378 -6.78 -23.53 -4.42
C PHE A 378 -6.26 -22.19 -3.90
N ALA A 379 -6.21 -21.18 -4.75
CA ALA A 379 -5.79 -19.83 -4.34
C ALA A 379 -6.73 -19.23 -3.27
N PHE A 380 -8.03 -19.45 -3.40
CA PHE A 380 -9.03 -19.02 -2.42
C PHE A 380 -8.88 -19.75 -1.07
N LEU A 381 -8.77 -21.07 -1.08
CA LEU A 381 -8.72 -21.89 0.13
C LEU A 381 -7.35 -21.77 0.83
N SER A 382 -6.25 -21.77 0.06
CA SER A 382 -4.89 -21.77 0.62
C SER A 382 -4.55 -20.49 1.36
N ILE A 383 -5.11 -19.33 0.96
CA ILE A 383 -4.79 -18.07 1.63
C ILE A 383 -5.29 -18.05 3.08
N SER A 384 -6.49 -18.54 3.34
CA SER A 384 -7.05 -18.57 4.70
C SER A 384 -6.24 -19.50 5.60
N PHE A 385 -5.89 -20.70 5.10
CA PHE A 385 -5.04 -21.63 5.83
C PHE A 385 -3.64 -21.06 6.10
N ILE A 386 -3.02 -20.42 5.10
CA ILE A 386 -1.68 -19.82 5.22
C ILE A 386 -1.73 -18.62 6.15
N PHE A 387 -2.77 -17.81 6.11
CA PHE A 387 -2.93 -16.67 7.01
C PHE A 387 -2.99 -17.13 8.46
N GLU A 388 -3.89 -18.07 8.78
CA GLU A 388 -4.05 -18.60 10.14
C GLU A 388 -2.75 -19.19 10.69
N LYS A 389 -2.08 -20.06 9.91
CA LYS A 389 -0.87 -20.77 10.36
C LYS A 389 0.42 -20.01 10.10
N GLY A 390 0.47 -19.20 9.05
CA GLY A 390 1.68 -18.52 8.58
C GLY A 390 1.97 -17.20 9.28
N TYR A 391 0.93 -16.53 9.78
CA TYR A 391 1.08 -15.21 10.39
C TYR A 391 1.99 -15.24 11.61
N GLY A 392 1.86 -16.28 12.43
CA GLY A 392 2.63 -16.45 13.62
C GLY A 392 3.85 -17.34 13.50
N TYR A 393 3.72 -18.52 12.91
CA TYR A 393 4.75 -19.57 12.95
C TYR A 393 5.97 -19.29 12.06
N PHE A 394 5.84 -18.46 11.02
CA PHE A 394 6.90 -18.24 10.03
C PHE A 394 7.64 -16.92 10.19
N THR A 395 7.26 -16.07 11.14
CA THR A 395 8.03 -14.86 11.43
C THR A 395 9.25 -15.21 12.29
N THR A 396 10.43 -15.03 11.72
CA THR A 396 11.72 -15.36 12.30
C THR A 396 12.72 -14.27 11.95
N GLU A 397 13.92 -14.32 12.52
CA GLU A 397 15.02 -13.42 12.11
C GLU A 397 15.34 -13.54 10.62
N PHE A 398 15.17 -14.72 10.01
CA PHE A 398 15.39 -14.94 8.59
C PHE A 398 14.21 -14.43 7.72
N LEU A 399 12.98 -14.54 8.22
CA LEU A 399 11.75 -14.07 7.53
C LEU A 399 11.04 -13.02 8.40
N PRO A 400 11.61 -11.80 8.54
CA PRO A 400 11.19 -10.85 9.57
C PRO A 400 9.95 -10.02 9.18
N GLN A 401 9.42 -10.15 7.97
CA GLN A 401 8.25 -9.40 7.52
C GLN A 401 6.99 -10.25 7.57
N GLN A 402 6.23 -10.13 8.65
CA GLN A 402 5.03 -10.92 8.91
C GLN A 402 4.02 -10.91 7.75
N THR A 403 3.68 -9.75 7.22
CA THR A 403 2.77 -9.63 6.08
C THR A 403 3.39 -10.21 4.81
N THR A 404 4.69 -10.02 4.58
CA THR A 404 5.37 -10.62 3.43
C THR A 404 5.42 -12.14 3.53
N ASN A 405 5.55 -12.71 4.73
CA ASN A 405 5.51 -14.16 4.95
C ASN A 405 4.22 -14.78 4.41
N ILE A 406 3.08 -14.13 4.68
CA ILE A 406 1.78 -14.59 4.17
C ILE A 406 1.79 -14.66 2.64
N TYR A 407 2.17 -13.55 1.99
CA TYR A 407 2.18 -13.48 0.52
C TYR A 407 3.26 -14.37 -0.10
N ALA A 408 4.43 -14.49 0.52
CA ALA A 408 5.52 -15.34 0.04
C ALA A 408 5.12 -16.82 0.10
N LEU A 409 4.60 -17.29 1.24
CA LEU A 409 4.15 -18.67 1.41
C LEU A 409 2.94 -18.98 0.51
N TRP A 410 2.00 -18.05 0.41
CA TRP A 410 0.86 -18.20 -0.48
C TRP A 410 1.30 -18.22 -1.96
N SER A 411 2.25 -17.38 -2.35
CA SER A 411 2.86 -17.38 -3.69
C SER A 411 3.56 -18.71 -3.98
N LEU A 412 4.36 -19.22 -3.04
CA LEU A 412 5.03 -20.51 -3.17
C LEU A 412 4.03 -21.65 -3.34
N ALA A 413 3.03 -21.74 -2.45
CA ALA A 413 2.01 -22.80 -2.48
C ALA A 413 1.23 -22.80 -3.81
N ASN A 414 0.78 -21.60 -4.25
CA ASN A 414 0.07 -21.45 -5.52
C ASN A 414 0.99 -21.71 -6.72
N GLY A 415 2.24 -21.26 -6.67
CA GLY A 415 3.22 -21.55 -7.70
C GLY A 415 3.46 -23.06 -7.86
N VAL A 416 3.67 -23.77 -6.78
CA VAL A 416 3.84 -25.24 -6.78
C VAL A 416 2.58 -25.93 -7.31
N PHE A 417 1.39 -25.55 -6.83
CA PHE A 417 0.13 -26.12 -7.32
C PHE A 417 -0.09 -25.86 -8.82
N MET A 418 0.21 -24.64 -9.30
CA MET A 418 0.14 -24.31 -10.72
C MET A 418 1.14 -25.09 -11.56
N LEU A 419 2.35 -25.40 -11.06
CA LEU A 419 3.29 -26.27 -11.74
C LEU A 419 2.75 -27.70 -11.81
N ILE A 420 2.23 -28.25 -10.71
CA ILE A 420 1.62 -29.58 -10.68
C ILE A 420 0.48 -29.67 -11.70
N THR A 421 -0.45 -28.73 -11.70
CA THR A 421 -1.58 -28.73 -12.63
C THR A 421 -1.14 -28.52 -14.07
N SER A 422 -0.16 -27.67 -14.34
CA SER A 422 0.38 -27.43 -15.68
C SER A 422 1.09 -28.66 -16.23
N PHE A 423 2.01 -29.27 -15.48
CA PHE A 423 2.70 -30.48 -15.92
C PHE A 423 1.77 -31.70 -15.91
N GLY A 424 0.83 -31.79 -14.97
CA GLY A 424 -0.22 -32.79 -15.01
C GLY A 424 -1.04 -32.70 -16.30
N SER A 425 -1.46 -31.51 -16.72
CA SER A 425 -2.16 -31.31 -17.99
C SER A 425 -1.29 -31.65 -19.20
N TYR A 426 0.01 -31.38 -19.12
CA TYR A 426 0.97 -31.77 -20.18
C TYR A 426 0.99 -33.29 -20.37
N TYR A 427 1.22 -34.06 -19.30
CA TYR A 427 1.33 -35.52 -19.39
C TYR A 427 0.01 -36.21 -19.70
N LEU A 428 -1.09 -35.75 -19.15
CA LEU A 428 -2.40 -36.36 -19.33
C LEU A 428 -3.04 -36.02 -20.69
N TYR A 429 -2.80 -34.82 -21.21
CA TYR A 429 -3.50 -34.31 -22.38
C TYR A 429 -2.57 -33.69 -23.44
N ALA A 430 -1.80 -32.63 -23.16
CA ALA A 430 -1.14 -31.82 -24.17
C ALA A 430 -0.09 -32.60 -24.96
N ARG A 431 0.68 -33.48 -24.31
CA ARG A 431 1.66 -34.36 -24.96
C ARG A 431 1.01 -35.26 -26.02
N LYS A 432 -0.21 -35.76 -25.77
CA LYS A 432 -0.97 -36.60 -26.74
C LYS A 432 -1.47 -35.78 -27.93
N GLN A 433 -1.50 -34.44 -27.81
CA GLN A 433 -1.85 -33.52 -28.90
C GLN A 433 -0.61 -33.02 -29.67
N GLY A 434 0.58 -33.57 -29.39
CA GLY A 434 1.82 -33.21 -30.06
C GLY A 434 2.62 -32.09 -29.39
N ASP A 435 2.21 -31.59 -28.22
CA ASP A 435 2.99 -30.61 -27.49
C ASP A 435 4.24 -31.25 -26.86
N THR A 436 5.31 -30.47 -26.77
CA THR A 436 6.56 -30.83 -26.10
C THR A 436 6.96 -29.76 -25.12
N LEU A 437 7.75 -30.09 -24.09
CA LEU A 437 8.31 -29.10 -23.17
C LEU A 437 9.17 -28.04 -23.88
N LYS A 438 9.75 -28.42 -25.04
CA LYS A 438 10.46 -27.50 -25.92
C LYS A 438 9.49 -26.52 -26.62
N SER A 439 8.34 -27.00 -27.12
CA SER A 439 7.32 -26.13 -27.73
C SER A 439 6.68 -25.19 -26.73
N TRP A 440 6.64 -25.59 -25.46
CA TRP A 440 6.23 -24.72 -24.34
C TRP A 440 7.30 -23.69 -23.95
N GLY A 441 8.54 -23.83 -24.45
CA GLY A 441 9.68 -23.00 -24.08
C GLY A 441 10.23 -23.30 -22.68
N VAL A 442 9.76 -24.37 -22.02
CA VAL A 442 10.24 -24.80 -20.70
C VAL A 442 11.59 -25.49 -20.81
N LEU A 443 11.77 -26.34 -21.79
CA LEU A 443 13.06 -27.00 -22.07
C LEU A 443 13.87 -26.15 -23.07
N ILE A 444 14.85 -25.40 -22.54
CA ILE A 444 15.78 -24.55 -23.31
C ILE A 444 17.23 -24.92 -23.00
N SER A 445 18.17 -24.45 -23.83
CA SER A 445 19.60 -24.65 -23.58
C SER A 445 20.06 -23.87 -22.35
N ILE A 446 21.10 -24.36 -21.65
CA ILE A 446 21.70 -23.62 -20.51
C ILE A 446 22.16 -22.23 -20.94
N LYS A 447 22.69 -22.07 -22.14
CA LYS A 447 23.08 -20.78 -22.70
C LYS A 447 21.91 -19.83 -22.85
N ASP A 448 20.76 -20.30 -23.31
CA ASP A 448 19.56 -19.48 -23.45
C ASP A 448 18.91 -19.21 -22.09
N PHE A 449 19.04 -20.13 -21.14
CA PHE A 449 18.62 -19.89 -19.75
C PHE A 449 19.43 -18.75 -19.09
N LEU A 450 20.76 -18.80 -19.20
CA LEU A 450 21.62 -17.73 -18.67
C LEU A 450 21.35 -16.37 -19.33
N LYS A 451 21.14 -16.36 -20.66
CA LYS A 451 20.71 -15.16 -21.36
C LYS A 451 19.33 -14.67 -20.90
N SER A 452 18.41 -15.59 -20.57
CA SER A 452 17.08 -15.24 -20.07
C SER A 452 17.16 -14.59 -18.69
N LEU A 453 18.03 -15.10 -17.80
CA LEU A 453 18.31 -14.48 -16.50
C LEU A 453 18.85 -13.05 -16.66
N LEU A 454 19.85 -12.88 -17.54
CA LEU A 454 20.43 -11.54 -17.80
C LEU A 454 19.39 -10.58 -18.39
N LEU A 455 18.59 -11.04 -19.34
CA LEU A 455 17.57 -10.21 -19.97
C LEU A 455 16.45 -9.85 -18.98
N ALA A 456 16.05 -10.79 -18.12
CA ALA A 456 15.08 -10.52 -17.05
C ALA A 456 15.63 -9.51 -16.03
N LEU A 457 16.89 -9.65 -15.62
CA LEU A 457 17.56 -8.68 -14.75
C LEU A 457 17.56 -7.27 -15.34
N ILE A 458 17.90 -7.13 -16.64
CA ILE A 458 17.82 -5.82 -17.33
C ILE A 458 16.39 -5.28 -17.31
N GLY A 459 15.39 -6.13 -17.51
CA GLY A 459 13.98 -5.75 -17.42
C GLY A 459 13.58 -5.24 -16.04
N VAL A 460 13.98 -5.94 -14.97
CA VAL A 460 13.75 -5.53 -13.57
C VAL A 460 14.46 -4.21 -13.27
N LEU A 461 15.74 -4.11 -13.60
CA LEU A 461 16.54 -2.90 -13.37
C LEU A 461 16.01 -1.69 -14.14
N SER A 462 15.40 -1.88 -15.32
CA SER A 462 14.77 -0.78 -16.06
C SER A 462 13.59 -0.15 -15.31
N VAL A 463 12.83 -0.94 -14.55
CA VAL A 463 11.75 -0.42 -13.69
C VAL A 463 12.35 0.21 -12.43
N ILE A 464 13.22 -0.50 -11.73
CA ILE A 464 13.85 -0.02 -10.49
C ILE A 464 14.55 1.32 -10.71
N SER A 465 15.29 1.49 -11.82
CA SER A 465 15.94 2.77 -12.15
C SER A 465 14.94 3.92 -12.27
N VAL A 466 13.76 3.68 -12.84
CA VAL A 466 12.70 4.69 -12.91
C VAL A 466 12.18 5.06 -11.52
N LEU A 467 12.05 4.06 -10.61
CA LEU A 467 11.60 4.32 -9.24
C LEU A 467 12.59 5.20 -8.48
N TYR A 468 13.89 4.92 -8.58
CA TYR A 468 14.93 5.73 -7.94
C TYR A 468 14.99 7.15 -8.53
N ILE A 469 14.86 7.29 -9.86
CA ILE A 469 14.78 8.62 -10.48
C ILE A 469 13.54 9.37 -10.00
N ALA A 470 12.38 8.72 -9.93
CA ALA A 470 11.16 9.33 -9.42
C ALA A 470 11.33 9.84 -7.98
N GLN A 471 11.94 9.04 -7.12
CA GLN A 471 12.16 9.38 -5.71
C GLN A 471 13.21 10.47 -5.52
N TYR A 472 14.42 10.31 -6.08
CA TYR A 472 15.53 11.21 -5.77
C TYR A 472 15.54 12.51 -6.60
N VAL A 473 15.02 12.46 -7.84
CA VAL A 473 14.99 13.64 -8.71
C VAL A 473 13.66 14.40 -8.59
N PHE A 474 12.55 13.67 -8.54
CA PHE A 474 11.21 14.27 -8.54
C PHE A 474 10.51 14.26 -7.19
N GLN A 475 11.10 13.64 -6.16
CA GLN A 475 10.52 13.52 -4.81
C GLN A 475 9.11 12.90 -4.80
N ILE A 476 8.85 11.98 -5.73
CA ILE A 476 7.57 11.25 -5.86
C ILE A 476 7.80 9.74 -5.81
N ASP A 477 6.77 8.99 -5.49
CA ASP A 477 6.74 7.55 -5.69
C ASP A 477 5.72 7.16 -6.77
N LEU A 478 5.93 6.00 -7.38
CA LEU A 478 5.01 5.42 -8.36
C LEU A 478 4.11 4.42 -7.65
N ARG A 479 2.93 4.89 -7.29
CA ARG A 479 2.04 4.19 -6.35
C ARG A 479 0.82 3.60 -7.05
N PHE A 480 0.45 2.40 -6.61
CA PHE A 480 -0.81 1.79 -6.93
C PHE A 480 -1.60 1.54 -5.63
N TYR A 481 -2.43 2.49 -5.22
CA TYR A 481 -3.17 2.47 -3.96
C TYR A 481 -2.21 2.44 -2.75
N LEU A 482 -2.34 1.49 -1.82
CA LEU A 482 -1.53 1.44 -0.59
C LEU A 482 -0.09 0.96 -0.85
N TRP A 483 0.11 0.07 -1.81
CA TRP A 483 1.43 -0.46 -2.12
C TRP A 483 2.12 0.38 -3.20
N GLY A 484 3.16 1.06 -2.78
CA GLY A 484 3.98 1.86 -3.66
C GLY A 484 5.08 1.05 -4.32
N MET A 485 5.37 1.40 -5.56
CA MET A 485 6.63 1.05 -6.20
C MET A 485 7.63 2.14 -5.81
N ARG A 486 8.22 2.01 -4.61
CA ARG A 486 9.17 2.97 -4.03
C ARG A 486 10.60 2.43 -4.01
N GLU A 487 11.59 3.28 -3.73
CA GLU A 487 12.93 2.78 -3.48
C GLU A 487 12.98 1.94 -2.21
N MET A 488 13.95 1.04 -2.18
CA MET A 488 14.30 0.23 -1.01
C MET A 488 15.67 0.69 -0.53
N PRO A 489 15.84 1.04 0.75
CA PRO A 489 17.15 1.32 1.32
C PRO A 489 18.14 0.18 1.06
N LEU A 490 19.43 0.51 0.84
CA LEU A 490 20.42 -0.50 0.47
C LEU A 490 20.68 -1.51 1.59
N ASP A 491 20.59 -1.08 2.83
CA ASP A 491 20.68 -1.93 4.02
C ASP A 491 19.50 -2.88 4.18
N HIS A 492 18.34 -2.59 3.55
CA HIS A 492 17.19 -3.47 3.50
C HIS A 492 17.19 -4.44 2.29
N LEU A 493 18.18 -4.33 1.40
CA LEU A 493 18.22 -5.14 0.17
C LEU A 493 18.32 -6.65 0.43
N TYR A 494 18.85 -7.07 1.59
CA TYR A 494 18.87 -8.48 1.98
C TYR A 494 17.47 -9.09 2.07
N LEU A 495 16.47 -8.33 2.52
CA LEU A 495 15.07 -8.76 2.57
C LEU A 495 14.54 -9.16 1.19
N PHE A 496 14.86 -8.36 0.17
CA PHE A 496 14.48 -8.70 -1.21
C PHE A 496 15.04 -10.06 -1.62
N PHE A 497 16.32 -10.34 -1.37
CA PHE A 497 16.92 -11.62 -1.74
C PHE A 497 16.40 -12.79 -0.90
N THR A 498 16.06 -12.55 0.37
CA THR A 498 15.45 -13.55 1.26
C THR A 498 14.08 -14.01 0.72
N TYR A 499 13.25 -13.07 0.31
CA TYR A 499 11.89 -13.39 -0.17
C TYR A 499 11.80 -13.72 -1.66
N LEU A 500 12.78 -13.32 -2.46
CA LEU A 500 12.78 -13.50 -3.91
C LEU A 500 12.47 -14.92 -4.39
N PRO A 501 13.03 -16.01 -3.81
CA PRO A 501 12.76 -17.37 -4.28
C PRO A 501 11.27 -17.74 -4.28
N PHE A 502 10.51 -17.30 -3.28
CA PHE A 502 9.07 -17.58 -3.16
C PHE A 502 8.28 -16.97 -4.31
N PHE A 503 8.56 -15.71 -4.61
CA PHE A 503 7.90 -14.98 -5.71
C PHE A 503 8.38 -15.42 -7.10
N LEU A 504 9.63 -15.89 -7.23
CA LEU A 504 10.13 -16.44 -8.50
C LEU A 504 9.41 -17.73 -8.88
N VAL A 505 9.21 -18.65 -7.91
CA VAL A 505 8.44 -19.88 -8.15
C VAL A 505 7.03 -19.52 -8.65
N PHE A 506 6.36 -18.59 -7.99
CA PHE A 506 5.04 -18.11 -8.41
C PHE A 506 5.04 -17.49 -9.80
N GLY A 507 5.92 -16.51 -10.04
CA GLY A 507 5.98 -15.77 -11.30
C GLY A 507 6.25 -16.69 -12.49
N ILE A 508 7.20 -17.65 -12.35
CA ILE A 508 7.52 -18.62 -13.38
C ILE A 508 6.33 -19.59 -13.59
N ALA A 509 5.71 -20.05 -12.51
CA ALA A 509 4.56 -20.97 -12.58
C ALA A 509 3.37 -20.33 -13.31
N VAL A 510 3.00 -19.10 -12.94
CA VAL A 510 1.94 -18.35 -13.62
C VAL A 510 2.30 -18.13 -15.09
N SER A 511 3.56 -17.76 -15.38
CA SER A 511 4.02 -17.58 -16.77
C SER A 511 3.89 -18.86 -17.60
N ILE A 512 4.27 -20.02 -17.04
CA ILE A 512 4.08 -21.32 -17.70
C ILE A 512 2.59 -21.61 -17.89
N SER A 513 1.81 -21.45 -16.85
CA SER A 513 0.37 -21.74 -16.87
C SER A 513 -0.36 -20.97 -17.97
N ILE A 514 -0.22 -19.63 -18.01
CA ILE A 514 -1.04 -18.78 -18.90
C ILE A 514 -0.44 -18.56 -20.30
N ASN A 515 0.86 -18.82 -20.51
CA ASN A 515 1.53 -18.59 -21.79
C ASN A 515 1.95 -19.86 -22.51
N SER A 516 1.99 -21.01 -21.82
CA SER A 516 2.48 -22.28 -22.37
C SER A 516 1.52 -23.46 -22.16
N ALA A 517 1.11 -23.70 -20.91
CA ALA A 517 0.38 -24.91 -20.51
C ALA A 517 -1.10 -24.89 -20.83
N TYR A 518 -1.75 -23.76 -20.68
CA TYR A 518 -3.15 -23.62 -21.06
C TYR A 518 -3.25 -23.09 -22.48
N TYR A 519 -4.21 -23.61 -23.24
CA TYR A 519 -4.56 -23.06 -24.53
C TYR A 519 -5.07 -21.64 -24.29
N SER A 520 -4.15 -20.73 -24.38
CA SER A 520 -4.23 -19.36 -23.89
C SER A 520 -5.11 -18.46 -24.76
N LYS A 521 -5.94 -19.03 -25.63
CA LYS A 521 -6.90 -18.30 -26.45
C LYS A 521 -8.30 -18.86 -26.26
N ILE A 522 -9.21 -18.00 -25.85
CA ILE A 522 -10.63 -18.32 -25.71
C ILE A 522 -11.33 -17.97 -27.02
N GLY A 523 -11.65 -19.02 -27.80
CA GLY A 523 -12.37 -18.85 -29.07
C GLY A 523 -11.57 -18.06 -30.11
N LYS A 524 -12.30 -17.32 -30.97
CA LYS A 524 -11.76 -16.48 -32.05
C LYS A 524 -11.56 -15.02 -31.65
N GLU A 525 -11.70 -14.70 -30.38
CA GLU A 525 -11.70 -13.36 -29.84
C GLU A 525 -10.37 -12.63 -30.05
N PRO A 526 -10.38 -11.27 -30.09
CA PRO A 526 -9.15 -10.49 -30.12
C PRO A 526 -8.24 -10.82 -28.94
N THR A 527 -6.93 -10.77 -29.14
CA THR A 527 -5.90 -11.08 -28.12
C THR A 527 -6.07 -10.25 -26.84
N PHE A 528 -6.55 -9.00 -26.95
CA PHE A 528 -6.82 -8.15 -25.79
C PHE A 528 -7.88 -8.75 -24.87
N ILE A 529 -8.97 -9.28 -25.40
CA ILE A 529 -10.03 -9.91 -24.60
C ILE A 529 -9.49 -11.14 -23.87
N ASN A 530 -8.63 -11.93 -24.52
CA ASN A 530 -7.97 -13.06 -23.87
C ASN A 530 -7.03 -12.61 -22.74
N ASP A 531 -6.23 -11.56 -22.96
CA ASP A 531 -5.34 -11.02 -21.95
C ASP A 531 -6.15 -10.52 -20.75
N LEU A 532 -7.26 -9.80 -20.98
CA LEU A 532 -8.17 -9.33 -19.93
C LEU A 532 -8.85 -10.48 -19.19
N PHE A 533 -9.29 -11.53 -19.90
CA PHE A 533 -9.88 -12.71 -19.25
C PHE A 533 -8.91 -13.34 -18.24
N PHE A 534 -7.65 -13.59 -18.63
CA PHE A 534 -6.66 -14.15 -17.70
C PHE A 534 -6.36 -13.22 -16.53
N ALA A 535 -6.33 -11.91 -16.77
CA ALA A 535 -6.16 -10.92 -15.72
C ALA A 535 -7.29 -11.00 -14.69
N LEU A 536 -8.55 -11.03 -15.16
CA LEU A 536 -9.73 -11.12 -14.28
C LEU A 536 -9.80 -12.47 -13.55
N MET A 537 -9.48 -13.60 -14.20
CA MET A 537 -9.48 -14.90 -13.54
C MET A 537 -8.49 -14.95 -12.35
N ASN A 538 -7.31 -14.32 -12.49
CA ASN A 538 -6.34 -14.26 -11.40
C ASN A 538 -6.76 -13.29 -10.27
N MET A 539 -7.67 -12.36 -10.52
CA MET A 539 -8.23 -11.45 -9.52
C MET A 539 -9.31 -12.12 -8.65
N ILE A 540 -10.06 -13.08 -9.21
CA ILE A 540 -11.25 -13.67 -8.58
C ILE A 540 -11.03 -14.16 -7.14
N PRO A 541 -9.97 -14.90 -6.79
CA PRO A 541 -9.78 -15.38 -5.42
C PRO A 541 -9.68 -14.24 -4.41
N ALA A 542 -8.87 -13.22 -4.71
CA ALA A 542 -8.70 -12.06 -3.85
C ALA A 542 -10.00 -11.24 -3.73
N PHE A 543 -10.70 -11.04 -4.84
CA PHE A 543 -11.99 -10.36 -4.86
C PHE A 543 -13.05 -11.10 -4.03
N ALA A 544 -13.14 -12.43 -4.18
CA ALA A 544 -14.13 -13.25 -3.47
C ALA A 544 -13.91 -13.20 -1.95
N ILE A 545 -12.65 -13.36 -1.49
CA ILE A 545 -12.33 -13.28 -0.06
C ILE A 545 -12.66 -11.89 0.49
N THR A 546 -12.22 -10.85 -0.19
CA THR A 546 -12.47 -9.46 0.23
C THR A 546 -13.97 -9.18 0.29
N PHE A 547 -14.71 -9.55 -0.75
CA PHE A 547 -16.16 -9.34 -0.80
C PHE A 547 -16.90 -10.12 0.30
N ILE A 548 -16.60 -11.40 0.49
CA ILE A 548 -17.22 -12.23 1.53
C ILE A 548 -16.93 -11.64 2.91
N GLY A 549 -15.68 -11.27 3.19
CA GLY A 549 -15.27 -10.70 4.47
C GLY A 549 -16.04 -9.42 4.81
N TYR A 550 -16.04 -8.45 3.91
CA TYR A 550 -16.77 -7.20 4.15
C TYR A 550 -18.28 -7.38 4.15
N TYR A 551 -18.83 -8.31 3.36
CA TYR A 551 -20.25 -8.62 3.39
C TYR A 551 -20.67 -9.21 4.74
N LEU A 552 -19.93 -10.17 5.27
CA LEU A 552 -20.19 -10.76 6.59
C LEU A 552 -20.04 -9.71 7.69
N PHE A 553 -18.98 -8.90 7.65
CA PHE A 553 -18.80 -7.81 8.60
C PHE A 553 -19.96 -6.81 8.56
N ALA A 554 -20.40 -6.39 7.37
CA ALA A 554 -21.52 -5.46 7.22
C ALA A 554 -22.84 -6.02 7.78
N LYS A 555 -23.01 -7.35 7.78
CA LYS A 555 -24.20 -8.03 8.31
C LYS A 555 -24.17 -8.23 9.82
N THR A 556 -23.02 -8.51 10.38
CA THR A 556 -22.86 -8.88 11.80
C THR A 556 -22.38 -7.73 12.67
N GLY A 557 -21.69 -6.75 12.10
CA GLY A 557 -20.99 -5.68 12.82
C GLY A 557 -19.71 -6.13 13.51
N PHE A 558 -19.36 -7.42 13.43
CA PHE A 558 -18.18 -8.00 14.04
C PHE A 558 -17.24 -8.58 13.00
N GLN A 559 -15.95 -8.62 13.35
CA GLN A 559 -14.91 -9.14 12.49
C GLN A 559 -15.21 -10.61 12.14
N PRO A 560 -15.37 -10.94 10.83
CA PRO A 560 -15.66 -12.30 10.44
C PRO A 560 -14.41 -13.17 10.55
N ASP A 561 -14.58 -14.35 11.09
CA ASP A 561 -13.61 -15.43 11.00
C ASP A 561 -13.86 -16.22 9.72
N ILE A 562 -13.05 -15.99 8.69
CA ILE A 562 -13.13 -16.74 7.43
C ILE A 562 -12.15 -17.89 7.50
N PHE A 563 -12.61 -19.09 7.85
CA PHE A 563 -11.81 -20.31 8.01
C PHE A 563 -10.65 -20.15 9.00
N GLY A 564 -10.87 -19.53 10.16
CA GLY A 564 -9.85 -19.29 11.17
C GLY A 564 -8.89 -18.13 10.87
N ALA A 565 -9.22 -17.28 9.88
CA ALA A 565 -8.30 -16.24 9.41
C ALA A 565 -8.98 -14.85 9.40
N PRO A 566 -9.03 -14.19 10.55
CA PRO A 566 -9.68 -12.89 10.71
C PRO A 566 -9.02 -11.85 9.85
N PHE A 567 -8.50 -11.14 9.46
CA PHE A 567 -7.87 -10.08 8.64
C PHE A 567 -7.56 -10.45 7.18
N THR A 568 -7.72 -11.69 6.75
CA THR A 568 -7.38 -12.12 5.38
C THR A 568 -8.05 -11.26 4.32
N PHE A 569 -9.33 -10.93 4.50
CA PHE A 569 -10.10 -10.13 3.53
C PHE A 569 -9.57 -8.69 3.40
N THR A 570 -9.01 -8.11 4.45
CA THR A 570 -8.41 -6.78 4.43
C THR A 570 -7.12 -6.76 3.64
N TYR A 571 -6.26 -7.74 3.86
CA TYR A 571 -4.99 -7.83 3.12
C TYR A 571 -5.22 -8.12 1.63
N MET A 572 -6.21 -8.97 1.29
CA MET A 572 -6.49 -9.33 -0.10
C MET A 572 -7.03 -8.19 -0.96
N ILE A 573 -7.53 -7.10 -0.38
CA ILE A 573 -8.01 -5.93 -1.13
C ILE A 573 -6.93 -5.35 -2.04
N ASN A 574 -5.67 -5.36 -1.60
CA ASN A 574 -4.54 -4.85 -2.37
C ASN A 574 -4.17 -5.76 -3.55
N ALA A 575 -4.42 -7.05 -3.43
CA ALA A 575 -4.15 -8.02 -4.49
C ALA A 575 -5.11 -7.86 -5.69
N ILE A 576 -6.32 -7.34 -5.45
CA ILE A 576 -7.35 -7.15 -6.48
C ILE A 576 -6.82 -6.35 -7.68
N PRO A 577 -6.20 -5.17 -7.53
CA PRO A 577 -5.64 -4.43 -8.65
C PRO A 577 -4.26 -4.94 -9.10
N VAL A 578 -3.47 -5.51 -8.21
CA VAL A 578 -2.07 -5.91 -8.51
C VAL A 578 -2.00 -7.12 -9.44
N PHE A 579 -2.80 -8.16 -9.19
CA PHE A 579 -2.75 -9.37 -10.02
C PHE A 579 -3.16 -9.15 -11.47
N PRO A 580 -4.22 -8.41 -11.82
CA PRO A 580 -4.51 -8.08 -13.21
C PRO A 580 -3.34 -7.39 -13.92
N VAL A 581 -2.69 -6.43 -13.29
CA VAL A 581 -1.54 -5.72 -13.85
C VAL A 581 -0.36 -6.67 -14.06
N ALA A 582 -0.06 -7.53 -13.07
CA ALA A 582 1.00 -8.54 -13.17
C ALA A 582 0.75 -9.52 -14.32
N VAL A 583 -0.48 -10.03 -14.46
CA VAL A 583 -0.85 -10.95 -15.55
C VAL A 583 -0.78 -10.25 -16.91
N LEU A 584 -1.26 -9.02 -17.03
CA LEU A 584 -1.13 -8.25 -18.27
C LEU A 584 0.34 -8.03 -18.65
N LEU A 585 1.20 -7.73 -17.67
CA LEU A 585 2.65 -7.59 -17.90
C LEU A 585 3.26 -8.93 -18.39
N LEU A 586 2.96 -10.05 -17.72
CA LEU A 586 3.37 -11.40 -18.16
C LEU A 586 2.98 -11.67 -19.61
N ARG A 587 1.72 -11.39 -19.95
CA ARG A 587 1.18 -11.60 -21.30
C ARG A 587 1.84 -10.70 -22.35
N ARG A 588 2.15 -9.45 -22.01
CA ARG A 588 2.84 -8.51 -22.90
C ARG A 588 4.29 -8.91 -23.15
N LEU A 589 5.02 -9.31 -22.11
CA LEU A 589 6.40 -9.78 -22.23
C LEU A 589 6.50 -11.07 -23.05
N ALA A 590 5.58 -12.02 -22.84
CA ALA A 590 5.53 -13.28 -23.55
C ALA A 590 5.37 -13.12 -25.07
N LYS A 591 4.87 -11.98 -25.58
CA LYS A 591 4.81 -11.69 -27.02
C LYS A 591 6.19 -11.50 -27.66
N TYR A 592 7.20 -11.18 -26.87
CA TYR A 592 8.55 -10.90 -27.35
C TYR A 592 9.55 -12.00 -27.02
N CYS A 593 9.21 -12.93 -26.11
CA CYS A 593 10.09 -13.98 -25.60
C CYS A 593 9.59 -15.37 -25.99
N ASN A 594 10.52 -16.28 -26.31
CA ASN A 594 10.19 -17.66 -26.68
C ASN A 594 10.09 -18.63 -25.49
N ASN A 595 10.36 -18.16 -24.28
CA ASN A 595 10.31 -18.97 -23.06
C ASN A 595 9.57 -18.25 -21.91
N PRO A 596 9.04 -18.99 -20.92
CA PRO A 596 8.27 -18.43 -19.80
C PRO A 596 9.15 -17.83 -18.69
N TYR A 597 10.46 -18.07 -18.69
CA TYR A 597 11.35 -17.64 -17.61
C TYR A 597 11.50 -16.13 -17.56
N ILE A 598 11.68 -15.46 -18.70
CA ILE A 598 11.87 -14.01 -18.75
C ILE A 598 10.66 -13.27 -18.15
N PRO A 599 9.41 -13.49 -18.62
CA PRO A 599 8.25 -12.83 -18.02
C PRO A 599 8.06 -13.21 -16.54
N GLY A 600 8.25 -14.52 -16.21
CA GLY A 600 8.05 -15.02 -14.85
C GLY A 600 9.03 -14.42 -13.84
N ILE A 601 10.31 -14.33 -14.19
CA ILE A 601 11.33 -13.73 -13.34
C ILE A 601 11.08 -12.23 -13.17
N ILE A 602 10.78 -11.50 -14.23
CA ILE A 602 10.49 -10.07 -14.16
C ILE A 602 9.33 -9.81 -13.20
N VAL A 603 8.19 -10.48 -13.41
CA VAL A 603 6.99 -10.23 -12.60
C VAL A 603 7.17 -10.73 -11.17
N GLY A 604 7.76 -11.91 -10.96
CA GLY A 604 8.08 -12.40 -9.61
C GLY A 604 8.99 -11.44 -8.84
N SER A 605 10.03 -10.92 -9.49
CA SER A 605 10.95 -9.94 -8.87
C SER A 605 10.26 -8.62 -8.54
N LEU A 606 9.41 -8.09 -9.43
CA LEU A 606 8.69 -6.84 -9.20
C LEU A 606 7.64 -6.98 -8.09
N LEU A 607 6.93 -8.11 -8.01
CA LEU A 607 6.00 -8.41 -6.91
C LEU A 607 6.73 -8.51 -5.58
N CYS A 608 7.87 -9.21 -5.54
CA CYS A 608 8.73 -9.29 -4.36
C CYS A 608 9.21 -7.91 -3.92
N PHE A 609 9.75 -7.12 -4.86
CA PHE A 609 10.26 -5.78 -4.57
C PHE A 609 9.17 -4.85 -4.01
N MET A 610 8.00 -4.83 -4.65
CA MET A 610 6.86 -4.04 -4.19
C MET A 610 6.43 -4.44 -2.78
N GLN A 611 6.34 -5.74 -2.52
CA GLN A 611 5.91 -6.27 -1.23
C GLN A 611 6.90 -5.91 -0.13
N VAL A 612 8.18 -6.22 -0.33
CA VAL A 612 9.23 -6.03 0.68
C VAL A 612 9.47 -4.55 0.98
N ALA A 613 9.43 -3.67 -0.02
CA ALA A 613 9.67 -2.23 0.15
C ALA A 613 8.56 -1.48 0.90
N SER A 614 7.37 -2.08 1.05
CA SER A 614 6.16 -1.37 1.51
C SER A 614 5.62 -1.86 2.84
N VAL A 615 6.18 -2.93 3.44
CA VAL A 615 5.60 -3.53 4.64
C VAL A 615 6.49 -3.40 5.88
N PHE A 616 5.85 -3.62 7.03
CA PHE A 616 6.48 -3.65 8.34
C PHE A 616 7.50 -4.78 8.46
N THR A 617 8.67 -4.47 9.01
CA THR A 617 9.75 -5.42 9.28
C THR A 617 9.96 -5.53 10.79
N CYS A 618 9.91 -6.74 11.34
CA CYS A 618 10.15 -6.99 12.75
C CYS A 618 10.74 -8.38 12.95
N HIS A 619 11.76 -8.48 13.79
CA HIS A 619 12.45 -9.75 14.06
C HIS A 619 11.74 -10.66 15.06
N THR A 620 10.66 -10.22 15.69
CA THR A 620 9.87 -10.95 16.67
C THR A 620 8.37 -10.80 16.46
N PHE A 621 7.62 -11.65 17.13
CA PHE A 621 6.19 -11.86 16.96
C PHE A 621 5.33 -10.66 17.37
N MET A 622 4.43 -10.21 16.50
CA MET A 622 3.59 -9.03 16.73
C MET A 622 2.27 -9.32 17.48
N PHE A 623 1.84 -10.57 17.54
CA PHE A 623 0.61 -10.97 18.25
C PHE A 623 0.77 -12.34 18.86
N MET A 624 1.17 -12.38 20.12
CA MET A 624 0.88 -13.47 21.02
C MET A 624 -0.13 -12.96 22.05
N GLY A 625 -1.38 -13.19 21.83
CA GLY A 625 -2.44 -12.96 22.78
C GLY A 625 -3.54 -13.92 22.55
#